data_f57401637428d99dafb46bb4e36f6aa6
#
_entry.id   f57401637428d99dafb46bb4e36f6aa6
#
_cell.length_a   1.000
_cell.length_b   1.000
_cell.length_c   1.000
_cell.angle_alpha   90.00
_cell.angle_beta   90.00
_cell.angle_gamma   90.00
#
_symmetry.space_group_name_H-M   'P 1'
#
loop_
_entity.id
_entity.type
_entity.pdbx_description
1 polymer ?
#
loop_
_entity_poly.entity_id
_entity_poly.type
_entity_poly.pdbx_seq_one_letter_code
_entity_poly.pdbx_strand_id
1 'polypeptide(L)'
;MQQTNQTILTPSRDSSGAVLAALKAAFPQTIPVLTGYFVLGLGYGIYVQSLGLPIWLPPLMGTVVYGGSLEFVLASLLLGSFSPLSAFLMALMIQARHLFYGLTMLERYQGYGLRGFYMIYAMSDETFSITCSAEPPEGVDRGWFMFFITLLDQIYWVASAFLGAAVGSILPFSTEGVDFVMTAMFVVIFLNQWEKEKQHSPGFIGLVVPFVCLLVFGSGSFLIPSMICILVLLLVLRKPIEQADKTEEVAP
;
A
#
# COMPACT_ATOMS: atom_id res chain seq x y z
N MET A 1 20.94 -27.30 -29.48
CA MET A 1 20.35 -27.92 -28.28
C MET A 1 21.41 -27.85 -27.16
N GLN A 2 21.38 -26.79 -26.38
CA GLN A 2 22.15 -26.69 -25.14
C GLN A 2 21.12 -26.56 -24.00
N GLN A 3 20.99 -27.63 -23.23
CA GLN A 3 20.23 -27.66 -22.00
C GLN A 3 21.01 -26.85 -20.97
N THR A 4 20.52 -25.68 -20.61
CA THR A 4 21.01 -24.92 -19.46
C THR A 4 20.50 -25.62 -18.21
N ASN A 5 21.37 -26.42 -17.58
CA ASN A 5 21.16 -27.03 -16.29
C ASN A 5 21.02 -25.89 -15.25
N GLN A 6 19.80 -25.54 -14.91
CA GLN A 6 19.54 -24.75 -13.70
C GLN A 6 19.79 -25.67 -12.50
N THR A 7 20.96 -25.54 -11.93
CA THR A 7 21.30 -26.16 -10.65
C THR A 7 20.37 -25.53 -9.59
N ILE A 8 19.37 -26.28 -9.19
CA ILE A 8 18.55 -25.99 -8.01
C ILE A 8 19.50 -26.12 -6.82
N LEU A 9 20.01 -24.99 -6.35
CA LEU A 9 20.79 -24.92 -5.12
C LEU A 9 19.86 -25.28 -3.96
N THR A 10 19.98 -26.51 -3.48
CA THR A 10 19.38 -26.96 -2.21
C THR A 10 19.90 -26.06 -1.09
N PRO A 11 19.04 -25.57 -0.18
CA PRO A 11 19.46 -24.71 0.92
C PRO A 11 20.41 -25.48 1.84
N SER A 12 21.66 -25.05 1.88
CA SER A 12 22.67 -25.54 2.83
C SER A 12 22.28 -25.15 4.26
N ARG A 13 22.53 -26.04 5.18
CA ARG A 13 22.06 -26.13 6.58
C ARG A 13 22.72 -25.13 7.58
N ASP A 14 23.06 -23.91 7.20
CA ASP A 14 23.38 -22.82 8.13
C ASP A 14 22.31 -21.72 8.05
N SER A 15 21.11 -22.10 8.51
CA SER A 15 19.91 -21.27 8.35
C SER A 15 19.97 -19.91 9.08
N SER A 16 20.65 -19.84 10.23
CA SER A 16 20.68 -18.60 11.03
C SER A 16 21.56 -17.51 10.42
N GLY A 17 22.69 -17.85 9.83
CA GLY A 17 23.57 -16.87 9.18
C GLY A 17 22.96 -16.28 7.89
N ALA A 18 22.34 -17.14 7.09
CA ALA A 18 21.66 -16.72 5.86
C ALA A 18 20.44 -15.79 6.14
N VAL A 19 19.66 -16.12 7.17
CA VAL A 19 18.51 -15.29 7.61
C VAL A 19 18.96 -13.92 8.09
N LEU A 20 20.03 -13.85 8.91
CA LEU A 20 20.56 -12.57 9.41
C LEU A 20 21.17 -11.73 8.28
N ALA A 21 21.85 -12.36 7.32
CA ALA A 21 22.39 -11.67 6.15
C ALA A 21 21.26 -11.04 5.31
N ALA A 22 20.15 -11.77 5.09
CA ALA A 22 18.99 -11.27 4.38
C ALA A 22 18.31 -10.11 5.09
N LEU A 23 18.15 -10.17 6.42
CA LEU A 23 17.62 -9.07 7.22
C LEU A 23 18.49 -7.81 7.11
N LYS A 24 19.82 -7.97 7.25
CA LYS A 24 20.77 -6.84 7.13
C LYS A 24 20.75 -6.21 5.74
N ALA A 25 20.54 -7.01 4.69
CA ALA A 25 20.45 -6.52 3.32
C ALA A 25 19.10 -5.85 3.04
N ALA A 26 18.00 -6.32 3.63
CA ALA A 26 16.66 -5.76 3.48
C ALA A 26 16.48 -4.41 4.19
N PHE A 27 17.03 -4.26 5.39
CA PHE A 27 16.83 -3.09 6.24
C PHE A 27 17.15 -1.74 5.54
N PRO A 28 18.29 -1.54 4.86
CA PRO A 28 18.56 -0.28 4.16
C PRO A 28 17.55 0.06 3.07
N GLN A 29 16.98 -0.95 2.42
CA GLN A 29 15.99 -0.76 1.35
C GLN A 29 14.65 -0.25 1.89
N THR A 30 14.33 -0.53 3.16
CA THR A 30 13.06 -0.15 3.80
C THR A 30 13.13 1.17 4.57
N ILE A 31 14.30 1.81 4.71
CA ILE A 31 14.46 3.10 5.43
C ILE A 31 13.55 4.21 4.87
N PRO A 32 13.42 4.40 3.53
CA PRO A 32 12.51 5.41 3.00
C PRO A 32 11.05 5.14 3.38
N VAL A 33 10.64 3.86 3.39
CA VAL A 33 9.29 3.45 3.79
C VAL A 33 9.07 3.68 5.27
N LEU A 34 10.05 3.36 6.13
CA LEU A 34 10.01 3.65 7.56
C LEU A 34 9.65 5.12 7.83
N THR A 35 10.30 6.06 7.12
CA THR A 35 10.07 7.49 7.31
C THR A 35 8.64 7.89 6.92
N GLY A 36 8.15 7.41 5.78
CA GLY A 36 6.78 7.66 5.32
C GLY A 36 5.73 7.04 6.24
N TYR A 37 5.91 5.78 6.60
CA TYR A 37 4.98 5.06 7.47
C TYR A 37 4.96 5.58 8.90
N PHE A 38 6.09 6.10 9.39
CA PHE A 38 6.13 6.74 10.70
C PHE A 38 5.19 7.94 10.76
N VAL A 39 5.23 8.82 9.77
CA VAL A 39 4.36 10.01 9.72
C VAL A 39 2.90 9.62 9.48
N LEU A 40 2.63 8.78 8.47
CA LEU A 40 1.27 8.40 8.11
C LEU A 40 0.61 7.53 9.19
N GLY A 41 1.34 6.59 9.77
CA GLY A 41 0.85 5.72 10.83
C GLY A 41 0.57 6.48 12.13
N LEU A 42 1.43 7.45 12.50
CA LEU A 42 1.15 8.36 13.60
C LEU A 42 -0.17 9.12 13.35
N GLY A 43 -0.34 9.70 12.17
CA GLY A 43 -1.57 10.39 11.78
C GLY A 43 -2.80 9.47 11.87
N TYR A 44 -2.67 8.23 11.39
CA TYR A 44 -3.73 7.22 11.48
C TYR A 44 -4.11 6.89 12.93
N GLY A 45 -3.13 6.60 13.77
CA GLY A 45 -3.37 6.28 15.18
C GLY A 45 -4.05 7.43 15.94
N ILE A 46 -3.58 8.67 15.73
CA ILE A 46 -4.20 9.88 16.28
C ILE A 46 -5.64 10.03 15.78
N TYR A 47 -5.87 9.85 14.48
CA TYR A 47 -7.20 9.90 13.88
C TYR A 47 -8.16 8.90 14.55
N VAL A 48 -7.77 7.64 14.71
CA VAL A 48 -8.63 6.63 15.34
C VAL A 48 -8.96 7.00 16.79
N GLN A 49 -8.00 7.56 17.55
CA GLN A 49 -8.25 8.04 18.92
C GLN A 49 -9.20 9.24 18.94
N SER A 50 -9.10 10.17 18.00
CA SER A 50 -10.02 11.31 17.91
C SER A 50 -11.46 10.89 17.63
N LEU A 51 -11.67 9.71 17.05
CA LEU A 51 -12.98 9.07 16.87
C LEU A 51 -13.51 8.40 18.16
N GLY A 52 -12.73 8.39 19.25
CA GLY A 52 -13.11 7.72 20.51
C GLY A 52 -12.96 6.19 20.45
N LEU A 53 -12.27 5.65 19.47
CA LEU A 53 -12.06 4.22 19.32
C LEU A 53 -10.86 3.74 20.19
N PRO A 54 -10.82 2.47 20.60
CA PRO A 54 -9.83 1.99 21.58
C PRO A 54 -8.41 1.94 20.98
N ILE A 55 -7.40 2.17 21.82
CA ILE A 55 -5.96 2.26 21.48
C ILE A 55 -5.41 0.99 20.79
N TRP A 56 -5.98 -0.16 21.04
CA TRP A 56 -5.57 -1.44 20.44
C TRP A 56 -6.08 -1.63 19.02
N LEU A 57 -7.06 -0.82 18.58
CA LEU A 57 -7.69 -0.98 17.27
C LEU A 57 -6.75 -0.64 16.10
N PRO A 58 -6.00 0.48 16.09
CA PRO A 58 -5.07 0.79 15.01
C PRO A 58 -4.02 -0.31 14.78
N PRO A 59 -3.29 -0.81 15.79
CA PRO A 59 -2.32 -1.89 15.56
C PRO A 59 -2.99 -3.21 15.14
N LEU A 60 -4.21 -3.50 15.61
CA LEU A 60 -4.95 -4.67 15.15
C LEU A 60 -5.31 -4.54 13.68
N MET A 61 -5.86 -3.40 13.26
CA MET A 61 -6.21 -3.17 11.86
C MET A 61 -4.97 -3.18 10.96
N GLY A 62 -3.87 -2.56 11.37
CA GLY A 62 -2.60 -2.60 10.67
C GLY A 62 -2.00 -4.01 10.57
N THR A 63 -2.34 -4.91 11.49
CA THR A 63 -1.89 -6.30 11.44
C THR A 63 -2.81 -7.16 10.57
N VAL A 64 -4.13 -6.98 10.65
CA VAL A 64 -5.12 -7.88 10.02
C VAL A 64 -5.59 -7.37 8.66
N VAL A 65 -5.80 -6.07 8.53
CA VAL A 65 -6.29 -5.44 7.28
C VAL A 65 -5.11 -5.00 6.42
N TYR A 66 -4.14 -4.32 7.02
CA TYR A 66 -2.92 -3.80 6.38
C TYR A 66 -3.21 -3.10 5.04
N GLY A 67 -4.18 -2.20 5.07
CA GLY A 67 -4.73 -1.55 3.87
C GLY A 67 -4.50 -0.03 3.81
N GLY A 68 -3.74 0.57 4.73
CA GLY A 68 -3.46 2.00 4.77
C GLY A 68 -4.74 2.84 4.67
N SER A 69 -5.02 3.38 3.49
CA SER A 69 -6.21 4.21 3.24
C SER A 69 -7.54 3.51 3.57
N LEU A 70 -7.63 2.19 3.40
CA LEU A 70 -8.82 1.44 3.77
C LEU A 70 -9.06 1.46 5.29
N GLU A 71 -8.00 1.43 6.10
CA GLU A 71 -8.10 1.43 7.56
C GLU A 71 -8.72 2.73 8.09
N PHE A 72 -8.43 3.88 7.48
CA PHE A 72 -9.08 5.16 7.81
C PHE A 72 -10.57 5.11 7.55
N VAL A 73 -10.96 4.59 6.39
CA VAL A 73 -12.36 4.47 6.01
C VAL A 73 -13.09 3.47 6.92
N LEU A 74 -12.47 2.33 7.22
CA LEU A 74 -13.05 1.34 8.13
C LEU A 74 -13.23 1.90 9.54
N ALA A 75 -12.27 2.67 10.07
CA ALA A 75 -12.39 3.30 11.38
C ALA A 75 -13.64 4.21 11.45
N SER A 76 -13.91 5.00 10.41
CA SER A 76 -15.12 5.83 10.35
C SER A 76 -16.40 5.00 10.18
N LEU A 77 -16.38 3.91 9.42
CA LEU A 77 -17.52 3.01 9.26
C LEU A 77 -17.92 2.30 10.55
N LEU A 78 -16.98 2.05 11.47
CA LEU A 78 -17.27 1.42 12.77
C LEU A 78 -18.15 2.32 13.68
N LEU A 79 -18.21 3.61 13.43
CA LEU A 79 -19.03 4.56 14.21
C LEU A 79 -20.47 4.65 13.71
N GLY A 80 -20.71 4.21 12.47
CA GLY A 80 -22.04 4.29 11.84
C GLY A 80 -22.82 2.97 11.89
N SER A 81 -23.94 2.93 11.17
CA SER A 81 -24.66 1.68 10.92
C SER A 81 -23.84 0.82 9.96
N PHE A 82 -23.19 -0.21 10.51
CA PHE A 82 -22.32 -1.09 9.75
C PHE A 82 -23.11 -1.93 8.74
N SER A 83 -22.82 -1.74 7.46
CA SER A 83 -23.33 -2.57 6.37
C SER A 83 -22.19 -3.40 5.79
N PRO A 84 -22.17 -4.75 5.99
CA PRO A 84 -21.09 -5.60 5.49
C PRO A 84 -20.90 -5.51 3.96
N LEU A 85 -21.99 -5.40 3.21
CA LEU A 85 -21.94 -5.29 1.76
C LEU A 85 -21.29 -3.97 1.31
N SER A 86 -21.67 -2.86 1.93
CA SER A 86 -21.08 -1.55 1.62
C SER A 86 -19.59 -1.51 1.99
N ALA A 87 -19.24 -2.05 3.15
CA ALA A 87 -17.84 -2.17 3.59
C ALA A 87 -17.01 -3.03 2.62
N PHE A 88 -17.55 -4.17 2.17
CA PHE A 88 -16.90 -5.03 1.19
C PHE A 88 -16.69 -4.35 -0.16
N LEU A 89 -17.73 -3.72 -0.70
CA LEU A 89 -17.63 -2.99 -1.97
C LEU A 89 -16.61 -1.85 -1.88
N MET A 90 -16.63 -1.10 -0.79
CA MET A 90 -15.68 -0.01 -0.55
C MET A 90 -14.24 -0.53 -0.41
N ALA A 91 -14.05 -1.63 0.33
CA ALA A 91 -12.75 -2.28 0.45
C ALA A 91 -12.23 -2.76 -0.92
N LEU A 92 -13.08 -3.42 -1.71
CA LEU A 92 -12.72 -3.88 -3.05
C LEU A 92 -12.31 -2.70 -3.95
N MET A 93 -13.03 -1.58 -3.86
CA MET A 93 -12.76 -0.39 -4.66
C MET A 93 -11.43 0.27 -4.27
N ILE A 94 -11.17 0.47 -2.97
CA ILE A 94 -9.96 1.12 -2.48
C ILE A 94 -8.73 0.22 -2.74
N GLN A 95 -8.87 -1.09 -2.55
CA GLN A 95 -7.79 -2.07 -2.64
C GLN A 95 -7.71 -2.80 -3.99
N ALA A 96 -8.47 -2.39 -5.01
CA ALA A 96 -8.46 -3.02 -6.33
C ALA A 96 -7.05 -3.13 -6.94
N ARG A 97 -6.19 -2.16 -6.69
CA ARG A 97 -4.78 -2.13 -7.14
C ARG A 97 -3.96 -3.31 -6.62
N HIS A 98 -4.22 -3.80 -5.39
CA HIS A 98 -3.50 -4.93 -4.81
C HIS A 98 -3.73 -6.25 -5.56
N LEU A 99 -4.86 -6.39 -6.26
CA LEU A 99 -5.09 -7.53 -7.15
C LEU A 99 -4.05 -7.57 -8.29
N PHE A 100 -3.72 -6.40 -8.84
CA PHE A 100 -2.72 -6.29 -9.91
C PHE A 100 -1.30 -6.51 -9.40
N TYR A 101 -0.99 -6.01 -8.19
CA TYR A 101 0.31 -6.27 -7.55
C TYR A 101 0.51 -7.77 -7.30
N GLY A 102 -0.50 -8.43 -6.75
CA GLY A 102 -0.48 -9.87 -6.51
C GLY A 102 -0.24 -10.68 -7.79
N LEU A 103 -0.92 -10.32 -8.89
CA LEU A 103 -0.73 -10.95 -10.20
C LEU A 103 0.69 -10.75 -10.73
N THR A 104 1.22 -9.53 -10.66
CA THR A 104 2.57 -9.18 -11.15
C THR A 104 3.66 -9.92 -10.36
N MET A 105 3.46 -10.08 -9.04
CA MET A 105 4.45 -10.69 -8.15
C MET A 105 4.29 -12.20 -8.00
N LEU A 106 3.27 -12.81 -8.61
CA LEU A 106 2.97 -14.22 -8.46
C LEU A 106 4.15 -15.12 -8.86
N GLU A 107 4.80 -14.83 -9.99
CA GLU A 107 5.96 -15.59 -10.46
C GLU A 107 7.19 -15.38 -9.54
N ARG A 108 7.40 -14.15 -9.04
CA ARG A 108 8.51 -13.83 -8.14
C ARG A 108 8.39 -14.48 -6.77
N TYR A 109 7.17 -14.73 -6.29
CA TYR A 109 6.88 -15.32 -4.99
C TYR A 109 6.58 -16.82 -5.06
N GLN A 110 6.59 -17.40 -6.26
CA GLN A 110 6.38 -18.82 -6.45
C GLN A 110 7.49 -19.65 -5.80
N GLY A 111 7.11 -20.73 -5.13
CA GLY A 111 8.06 -21.67 -4.50
C GLY A 111 8.45 -21.34 -3.06
N TYR A 112 8.05 -20.20 -2.50
CA TYR A 112 8.39 -19.82 -1.10
C TYR A 112 7.37 -20.31 -0.06
N GLY A 113 6.34 -21.07 -0.45
CA GLY A 113 5.35 -21.66 0.47
C GLY A 113 4.63 -20.61 1.33
N LEU A 114 4.58 -20.83 2.65
CA LEU A 114 3.91 -19.91 3.58
C LEU A 114 4.50 -18.49 3.58
N ARG A 115 5.82 -18.35 3.33
CA ARG A 115 6.45 -17.03 3.18
C ARG A 115 5.93 -16.30 1.96
N GLY A 116 5.75 -16.98 0.83
CA GLY A 116 5.15 -16.41 -0.37
C GLY A 116 3.72 -15.94 -0.14
N PHE A 117 2.92 -16.73 0.57
CA PHE A 117 1.56 -16.35 0.97
C PHE A 117 1.55 -15.08 1.84
N TYR A 118 2.43 -15.01 2.84
CA TYR A 118 2.56 -13.83 3.69
C TYR A 118 2.99 -12.59 2.89
N MET A 119 3.97 -12.72 1.97
CA MET A 119 4.42 -11.62 1.13
C MET A 119 3.33 -11.08 0.20
N ILE A 120 2.42 -11.93 -0.27
CA ILE A 120 1.24 -11.49 -1.05
C ILE A 120 0.23 -10.80 -0.16
N TYR A 121 -0.05 -11.35 1.03
CA TYR A 121 -0.98 -10.78 1.99
C TYR A 121 -0.55 -9.38 2.47
N ALA A 122 0.71 -9.25 2.89
CA ALA A 122 1.26 -8.02 3.45
C ALA A 122 1.96 -7.15 2.38
N MET A 123 1.43 -7.14 1.17
CA MET A 123 1.94 -6.29 0.09
C MET A 123 1.27 -4.93 0.11
N SER A 124 2.05 -3.88 0.32
CA SER A 124 1.65 -2.48 0.15
C SER A 124 2.20 -1.90 -1.15
N ASP A 125 1.84 -0.67 -1.48
CA ASP A 125 2.37 0.06 -2.64
C ASP A 125 3.89 0.21 -2.54
N GLU A 126 4.39 0.53 -1.36
CA GLU A 126 5.81 0.73 -1.08
C GLU A 126 6.57 -0.59 -1.14
N THR A 127 6.03 -1.63 -0.51
CA THR A 127 6.60 -2.99 -0.55
C THR A 127 6.67 -3.50 -1.99
N PHE A 128 5.62 -3.29 -2.79
CA PHE A 128 5.61 -3.63 -4.21
C PHE A 128 6.70 -2.86 -4.96
N SER A 129 6.79 -1.54 -4.76
CA SER A 129 7.78 -0.68 -5.41
C SER A 129 9.22 -1.17 -5.18
N ILE A 130 9.53 -1.59 -3.94
CA ILE A 130 10.86 -2.15 -3.62
C ILE A 130 11.00 -3.54 -4.22
N THR A 131 10.09 -4.45 -3.93
CA THR A 131 10.26 -5.88 -4.26
C THR A 131 10.15 -6.19 -5.74
N CYS A 132 9.53 -5.34 -6.56
CA CYS A 132 9.49 -5.53 -8.01
C CYS A 132 10.83 -5.26 -8.69
N SER A 133 11.67 -4.39 -8.14
CA SER A 133 12.94 -3.97 -8.73
C SER A 133 14.18 -4.40 -7.95
N ALA A 134 14.08 -4.54 -6.61
CA ALA A 134 15.22 -4.88 -5.78
C ALA A 134 15.71 -6.31 -6.02
N GLU A 135 17.02 -6.44 -6.17
CA GLU A 135 17.71 -7.72 -6.19
C GLU A 135 18.62 -7.86 -4.95
N PRO A 136 18.64 -9.03 -4.30
CA PRO A 136 19.49 -9.25 -3.14
C PRO A 136 20.96 -9.19 -3.55
N PRO A 137 21.88 -8.76 -2.66
CA PRO A 137 23.31 -8.88 -2.86
C PRO A 137 23.76 -10.33 -3.09
N GLU A 138 24.93 -10.52 -3.71
CA GLU A 138 25.51 -11.85 -3.93
C GLU A 138 25.60 -12.66 -2.63
N GLY A 139 25.15 -13.90 -2.66
CA GLY A 139 25.14 -14.80 -1.51
C GLY A 139 24.00 -14.64 -0.53
N VAL A 140 23.08 -13.69 -0.75
CA VAL A 140 21.88 -13.49 0.07
C VAL A 140 20.69 -14.25 -0.53
N ASP A 141 19.97 -15.02 0.30
CA ASP A 141 18.76 -15.72 -0.11
C ASP A 141 17.66 -14.74 -0.48
N ARG A 142 17.17 -14.81 -1.72
CA ARG A 142 16.15 -13.92 -2.27
C ARG A 142 14.82 -14.02 -1.54
N GLY A 143 14.42 -15.22 -1.14
CA GLY A 143 13.15 -15.44 -0.46
C GLY A 143 13.12 -14.80 0.93
N TRP A 144 14.21 -14.92 1.69
CA TRP A 144 14.35 -14.26 2.98
C TRP A 144 14.51 -12.73 2.83
N PHE A 145 15.21 -12.28 1.80
CA PHE A 145 15.38 -10.85 1.52
C PHE A 145 14.01 -10.17 1.28
N MET A 146 13.20 -10.70 0.37
CA MET A 146 11.86 -10.17 0.08
C MET A 146 10.91 -10.31 1.27
N PHE A 147 10.99 -11.42 2.00
CA PHE A 147 10.21 -11.63 3.22
C PHE A 147 10.50 -10.54 4.27
N PHE A 148 11.77 -10.22 4.50
CA PHE A 148 12.14 -9.19 5.48
C PHE A 148 11.78 -7.78 5.04
N ILE A 149 11.82 -7.44 3.76
CA ILE A 149 11.29 -6.17 3.27
C ILE A 149 9.81 -6.05 3.65
N THR A 150 9.01 -7.04 3.29
CA THR A 150 7.56 -7.07 3.59
C THR A 150 7.28 -7.02 5.10
N LEU A 151 8.02 -7.80 5.89
CA LEU A 151 7.84 -7.86 7.34
C LEU A 151 8.21 -6.52 8.02
N LEU A 152 9.31 -5.92 7.63
CA LEU A 152 9.76 -4.63 8.18
C LEU A 152 8.75 -3.53 7.87
N ASP A 153 8.26 -3.45 6.64
CA ASP A 153 7.27 -2.46 6.25
C ASP A 153 5.97 -2.61 7.08
N GLN A 154 5.49 -3.84 7.28
CA GLN A 154 4.32 -4.07 8.14
C GLN A 154 4.59 -3.69 9.61
N ILE A 155 5.76 -4.04 10.14
CA ILE A 155 6.14 -3.65 11.52
C ILE A 155 6.17 -2.12 11.65
N TYR A 156 6.71 -1.40 10.67
CA TYR A 156 6.77 0.06 10.70
C TYR A 156 5.38 0.68 10.74
N TRP A 157 4.45 0.17 9.92
CA TRP A 157 3.07 0.63 9.91
C TRP A 157 2.38 0.37 11.25
N VAL A 158 2.40 -0.87 11.74
CA VAL A 158 1.75 -1.27 12.99
C VAL A 158 2.31 -0.52 14.20
N ALA A 159 3.65 -0.39 14.27
CA ALA A 159 4.30 0.32 15.37
C ALA A 159 3.96 1.82 15.36
N SER A 160 3.99 2.47 14.20
CA SER A 160 3.65 3.89 14.09
C SER A 160 2.16 4.15 14.33
N ALA A 161 1.26 3.28 13.89
CA ALA A 161 -0.16 3.33 14.21
C ALA A 161 -0.42 3.21 15.71
N PHE A 162 0.27 2.28 16.39
CA PHE A 162 0.20 2.15 17.85
C PHE A 162 0.73 3.39 18.58
N LEU A 163 1.89 3.90 18.15
CA LEU A 163 2.47 5.13 18.72
C LEU A 163 1.55 6.32 18.54
N GLY A 164 0.93 6.45 17.35
CA GLY A 164 -0.06 7.49 17.07
C GLY A 164 -1.28 7.38 17.98
N ALA A 165 -1.79 6.17 18.18
CA ALA A 165 -2.91 5.94 19.10
C ALA A 165 -2.52 6.25 20.56
N ALA A 166 -1.31 5.88 20.97
CA ALA A 166 -0.80 6.20 22.31
C ALA A 166 -0.67 7.71 22.53
N VAL A 167 -0.10 8.44 21.58
CA VAL A 167 -0.01 9.90 21.59
C VAL A 167 -1.40 10.54 21.58
N GLY A 168 -2.29 10.06 20.71
CA GLY A 168 -3.67 10.53 20.60
C GLY A 168 -4.48 10.36 21.88
N SER A 169 -4.22 9.30 22.65
CA SER A 169 -4.92 9.04 23.93
C SER A 169 -4.52 10.01 25.05
N ILE A 170 -3.35 10.63 24.98
CA ILE A 170 -2.81 11.54 26.00
C ILE A 170 -3.18 12.99 25.69
N LEU A 171 -3.29 13.33 24.41
CA LEU A 171 -3.57 14.70 23.97
C LEU A 171 -5.07 14.98 24.03
N PRO A 172 -5.52 16.10 24.65
CA PRO A 172 -6.91 16.52 24.61
C PRO A 172 -7.23 17.05 23.19
N PHE A 173 -7.64 16.16 22.29
CA PHE A 173 -8.08 16.58 20.96
C PHE A 173 -9.51 17.11 21.01
N SER A 174 -9.69 18.30 20.42
CA SER A 174 -10.98 18.71 19.92
C SER A 174 -11.32 17.82 18.69
N THR A 175 -12.56 17.33 18.63
CA THR A 175 -13.06 16.62 17.43
C THR A 175 -13.22 17.56 16.22
N GLU A 176 -13.09 18.88 16.43
CA GLU A 176 -13.08 19.86 15.36
C GLU A 176 -11.83 19.65 14.48
N GLY A 177 -12.03 19.38 13.21
CA GLY A 177 -10.97 19.19 12.22
C GLY A 177 -10.53 17.73 11.98
N VAL A 178 -11.13 16.75 12.65
CA VAL A 178 -10.85 15.31 12.39
C VAL A 178 -11.13 14.94 10.93
N ASP A 179 -12.24 15.44 10.36
CA ASP A 179 -12.55 15.25 8.94
C ASP A 179 -11.50 15.88 8.02
N PHE A 180 -10.87 16.96 8.48
CA PHE A 180 -9.80 17.61 7.74
C PHE A 180 -8.49 16.78 7.76
N VAL A 181 -8.19 16.08 8.83
CA VAL A 181 -6.99 15.19 8.92
C VAL A 181 -7.05 14.12 7.85
N MET A 182 -8.22 13.49 7.67
CA MET A 182 -8.42 12.47 6.63
C MET A 182 -8.25 13.08 5.23
N THR A 183 -8.87 14.21 4.97
CA THR A 183 -8.74 14.93 3.70
C THR A 183 -7.30 15.33 3.42
N ALA A 184 -6.61 15.94 4.40
CA ALA A 184 -5.22 16.35 4.28
C ALA A 184 -4.31 15.15 3.97
N MET A 185 -4.56 13.99 4.59
CA MET A 185 -3.78 12.80 4.36
C MET A 185 -3.95 12.25 2.94
N PHE A 186 -5.18 12.20 2.42
CA PHE A 186 -5.40 11.80 1.02
C PHE A 186 -4.75 12.78 0.04
N VAL A 187 -4.76 14.08 0.34
CA VAL A 187 -4.05 15.08 -0.44
C VAL A 187 -2.54 14.82 -0.43
N VAL A 188 -1.95 14.52 0.75
CA VAL A 188 -0.52 14.20 0.86
C VAL A 188 -0.17 12.92 0.08
N ILE A 189 -0.99 11.87 0.18
CA ILE A 189 -0.79 10.63 -0.60
C ILE A 189 -0.83 10.94 -2.11
N PHE A 190 -1.81 11.72 -2.55
CA PHE A 190 -1.93 12.13 -3.94
C PHE A 190 -0.71 12.94 -4.41
N LEU A 191 -0.26 13.93 -3.62
CA LEU A 191 0.91 14.75 -3.96
C LEU A 191 2.19 13.91 -4.02
N ASN A 192 2.39 12.99 -3.08
CA ASN A 192 3.54 12.08 -3.09
C ASN A 192 3.54 11.18 -4.33
N GLN A 193 2.37 10.74 -4.76
CA GLN A 193 2.23 9.92 -5.98
C GLN A 193 2.44 10.78 -7.23
N TRP A 194 1.92 12.01 -7.23
CA TRP A 194 2.13 12.98 -8.31
C TRP A 194 3.60 13.33 -8.51
N GLU A 195 4.36 13.49 -7.42
CA GLU A 195 5.80 13.79 -7.48
C GLU A 195 6.64 12.61 -7.99
N LYS A 196 6.24 11.38 -7.66
CA LYS A 196 6.95 10.16 -8.08
C LYS A 196 6.72 9.82 -9.55
N GLU A 197 5.55 10.11 -10.08
CA GLU A 197 5.16 9.74 -11.43
C GLU A 197 5.50 10.84 -12.43
N LYS A 198 6.19 10.48 -13.51
CA LYS A 198 6.47 11.41 -14.62
C LYS A 198 5.22 11.73 -15.43
N GLN A 199 4.35 10.73 -15.59
CA GLN A 199 3.09 10.84 -16.35
C GLN A 199 1.94 11.26 -15.42
N HIS A 200 1.45 12.48 -15.60
CA HIS A 200 0.36 13.03 -14.78
C HIS A 200 -1.04 12.80 -15.35
N SER A 201 -1.14 12.21 -16.57
CA SER A 201 -2.43 11.96 -17.22
C SER A 201 -3.41 11.12 -16.40
N PRO A 202 -3.00 10.01 -15.72
CA PRO A 202 -3.88 9.25 -14.86
C PRO A 202 -4.35 10.06 -13.65
N GLY A 203 -3.50 10.90 -13.09
CA GLY A 203 -3.84 11.79 -11.97
C GLY A 203 -4.89 12.83 -12.35
N PHE A 204 -4.78 13.43 -13.55
CA PHE A 204 -5.81 14.34 -14.07
C PHE A 204 -7.14 13.64 -14.30
N ILE A 205 -7.14 12.44 -14.87
CA ILE A 205 -8.37 11.64 -15.04
C ILE A 205 -8.99 11.37 -13.67
N GLY A 206 -8.18 10.98 -12.67
CA GLY A 206 -8.60 10.72 -11.29
C GLY A 206 -9.18 11.93 -10.57
N LEU A 207 -8.82 13.17 -10.96
CA LEU A 207 -9.40 14.40 -10.41
C LEU A 207 -10.65 14.84 -11.15
N VAL A 208 -10.59 14.86 -12.48
CA VAL A 208 -11.65 15.43 -13.33
C VAL A 208 -12.90 14.53 -13.33
N VAL A 209 -12.73 13.22 -13.47
CA VAL A 209 -13.84 12.29 -13.59
C VAL A 209 -14.72 12.27 -12.34
N PRO A 210 -14.18 12.14 -11.10
CA PRO A 210 -14.99 12.21 -9.90
C PRO A 210 -15.69 13.55 -9.72
N PHE A 211 -15.04 14.65 -10.10
CA PHE A 211 -15.66 15.99 -10.05
C PHE A 211 -16.86 16.09 -10.98
N VAL A 212 -16.73 15.61 -12.22
CA VAL A 212 -17.85 15.56 -13.17
C VAL A 212 -18.97 14.64 -12.67
N CYS A 213 -18.63 13.46 -12.17
CA CYS A 213 -19.60 12.53 -11.63
C CYS A 213 -20.31 13.10 -10.39
N LEU A 214 -19.61 13.85 -9.55
CA LEU A 214 -20.19 14.53 -8.39
C LEU A 214 -21.28 15.55 -8.83
N LEU A 215 -21.01 16.31 -9.88
CA LEU A 215 -21.97 17.28 -10.44
C LEU A 215 -23.19 16.60 -11.06
N VAL A 216 -23.01 15.42 -11.69
CA VAL A 216 -24.09 14.71 -12.39
C VAL A 216 -24.94 13.85 -11.45
N PHE A 217 -24.30 13.10 -10.54
CA PHE A 217 -24.95 12.09 -9.69
C PHE A 217 -25.18 12.57 -8.25
N GLY A 218 -24.61 13.72 -7.86
CA GLY A 218 -24.67 14.24 -6.51
C GLY A 218 -23.80 13.49 -5.50
N SER A 219 -23.65 14.05 -4.28
CA SER A 219 -22.74 13.56 -3.25
C SER A 219 -23.01 12.13 -2.74
N GLY A 220 -24.26 11.66 -2.84
CA GLY A 220 -24.66 10.34 -2.33
C GLY A 220 -24.34 9.16 -3.25
N SER A 221 -24.12 9.39 -4.56
CA SER A 221 -24.07 8.30 -5.56
C SER A 221 -22.93 8.43 -6.58
N PHE A 222 -22.09 9.46 -6.50
CA PHE A 222 -21.05 9.73 -7.52
C PHE A 222 -19.90 8.72 -7.50
N LEU A 223 -19.65 8.06 -6.38
CA LEU A 223 -18.45 7.26 -6.15
C LEU A 223 -18.36 6.07 -7.13
N ILE A 224 -19.39 5.24 -7.22
CA ILE A 224 -19.41 4.07 -8.11
C ILE A 224 -19.32 4.44 -9.59
N PRO A 225 -20.12 5.39 -10.11
CA PRO A 225 -19.96 5.86 -11.49
C PRO A 225 -18.57 6.41 -11.78
N SER A 226 -17.98 7.18 -10.86
CA SER A 226 -16.63 7.73 -11.03
C SER A 226 -15.61 6.63 -11.24
N MET A 227 -15.65 5.60 -10.43
CA MET A 227 -14.67 4.51 -10.52
C MET A 227 -14.81 3.69 -11.79
N ILE A 228 -16.04 3.41 -12.21
CA ILE A 228 -16.29 2.73 -13.50
C ILE A 228 -15.76 3.59 -14.65
N CYS A 229 -16.05 4.90 -14.65
CA CYS A 229 -15.58 5.82 -15.68
C CYS A 229 -14.04 5.92 -15.70
N ILE A 230 -13.40 6.03 -14.52
CA ILE A 230 -11.92 6.06 -14.43
C ILE A 230 -11.34 4.77 -14.98
N LEU A 231 -11.86 3.61 -14.57
CA LEU A 231 -11.38 2.32 -15.04
C LEU A 231 -11.49 2.19 -16.56
N VAL A 232 -12.65 2.51 -17.12
CA VAL A 232 -12.90 2.44 -18.57
C VAL A 232 -11.97 3.41 -19.31
N LEU A 233 -11.85 4.67 -18.86
CA LEU A 233 -10.97 5.65 -19.49
C LEU A 233 -9.50 5.22 -19.45
N LEU A 234 -9.02 4.72 -18.33
CA LEU A 234 -7.63 4.25 -18.21
C LEU A 234 -7.37 3.02 -19.08
N LEU A 235 -8.33 2.08 -19.21
CA LEU A 235 -8.21 0.93 -20.10
C LEU A 235 -8.20 1.35 -21.57
N VAL A 236 -9.06 2.29 -21.99
CA VAL A 236 -9.12 2.80 -23.37
C VAL A 236 -7.86 3.60 -23.70
N LEU A 237 -7.39 4.41 -22.76
CA LEU A 237 -6.21 5.27 -22.95
C LEU A 237 -4.88 4.57 -22.61
N ARG A 238 -4.92 3.29 -22.23
CA ARG A 238 -3.73 2.53 -21.84
C ARG A 238 -2.59 2.62 -22.86
N LYS A 239 -2.88 2.32 -24.12
CA LYS A 239 -1.86 2.33 -25.20
C LYS A 239 -1.21 3.70 -25.42
N PRO A 240 -1.95 4.82 -25.53
CA PRO A 240 -1.34 6.15 -25.67
C PRO A 240 -0.57 6.57 -24.40
N ILE A 241 -1.02 6.18 -23.19
CA ILE A 241 -0.31 6.48 -21.94
C ILE A 241 1.02 5.72 -21.88
N GLU A 242 1.04 4.41 -22.18
CA GLU A 242 2.26 3.59 -22.20
C GLU A 242 3.26 4.02 -23.29
N GLN A 243 2.78 4.56 -24.42
CA GLN A 243 3.63 5.08 -25.48
C GLN A 243 4.27 6.42 -25.11
N ALA A 244 3.53 7.28 -24.43
CA ALA A 244 4.06 8.56 -23.96
C ALA A 244 5.15 8.35 -22.89
N ASP A 245 4.96 7.40 -21.96
CA ASP A 245 5.93 7.04 -20.94
C ASP A 245 7.27 6.56 -21.53
N LYS A 246 7.21 5.69 -22.55
CA LYS A 246 8.40 5.23 -23.28
C LYS A 246 9.12 6.33 -24.06
N THR A 247 8.40 7.35 -24.49
CA THR A 247 9.00 8.46 -25.23
C THR A 247 9.74 9.43 -24.30
N GLU A 248 9.26 9.62 -23.08
CA GLU A 248 9.92 10.42 -22.06
C GLU A 248 11.13 9.71 -21.43
N GLU A 249 11.14 8.37 -21.39
CA GLU A 249 12.26 7.57 -20.87
C GLU A 249 13.46 7.55 -21.84
N VAL A 250 13.24 7.83 -23.12
CA VAL A 250 14.28 7.86 -24.19
C VAL A 250 14.79 9.27 -24.49
N ALA A 251 14.18 10.31 -23.93
CA ALA A 251 14.67 11.69 -24.07
C ALA A 251 15.91 11.91 -23.20
N PRO A 252 17.06 12.38 -23.79
CA PRO A 252 18.34 12.52 -23.11
C PRO A 252 18.34 13.59 -22.04
#